data_75624b186a2e644d8d4ea64d8df4c069
#
_entry.id   75624b186a2e644d8d4ea64d8df4c069
#
_cell.length_a   1.000
_cell.length_b   1.000
_cell.length_c   1.000
_cell.angle_alpha   90.00
_cell.angle_beta   90.00
_cell.angle_gamma   90.00
#
_symmetry.space_group_name_H-M   'P 1'
#
loop_
_entity.id
_entity.type
_entity.pdbx_description
1 polymer ?
#
loop_
_entity_poly.entity_id
_entity_poly.type
_entity_poly.pdbx_seq_one_letter_code
_entity_poly.pdbx_strand_id
1 'polypeptide(L)'
;MQTVLTAYAEQGIKLAIESKRVKHINFRIKSIDEAPFTSLLSVSYPMRMPQHLLMQSLEHRLAWAIDCQQKQRKLKQLKPKKPAYINDVKDLANLTLESNIYFEGQQVVLKDLLLKHHIKPSELPRLDVGKTLLYIYKFWLTQFIQNRQAFWQDKVGKSANSITPYTMKTRWGSCSTQAKTIRLSVWLAQFPPDCADYVLVHELCHLIEPNHSARFWAQVARVMPDYKTWHQQLKFGEL
;
A
#
# COMPACT_ATOMS: atom_id res chain seq x y z
N MET A 1 1.65 -26.87 -30.16
CA MET A 1 2.42 -25.97 -29.27
C MET A 1 2.32 -24.51 -29.69
N GLN A 2 2.65 -24.21 -30.94
CA GLN A 2 2.66 -22.84 -31.48
C GLN A 2 1.29 -22.15 -31.41
N THR A 3 0.20 -22.87 -31.66
CA THR A 3 -1.18 -22.36 -31.69
C THR A 3 -1.65 -21.79 -30.30
N VAL A 4 -1.37 -22.47 -29.21
CA VAL A 4 -1.77 -22.01 -27.86
C VAL A 4 -0.97 -20.78 -27.44
N LEU A 5 0.33 -20.76 -27.71
CA LEU A 5 1.19 -19.61 -27.38
C LEU A 5 0.81 -18.38 -28.20
N THR A 6 0.47 -18.58 -29.48
CA THR A 6 -0.01 -17.51 -30.37
C THR A 6 -1.33 -16.93 -29.87
N ALA A 7 -2.27 -17.78 -29.43
CA ALA A 7 -3.56 -17.32 -28.89
C ALA A 7 -3.40 -16.38 -27.68
N TYR A 8 -2.45 -16.64 -26.78
CA TYR A 8 -2.14 -15.72 -25.68
C TYR A 8 -1.52 -14.41 -26.19
N ALA A 9 -0.59 -14.49 -27.14
CA ALA A 9 0.05 -13.29 -27.70
C ALA A 9 -0.95 -12.39 -28.44
N GLU A 10 -1.89 -12.93 -29.20
CA GLU A 10 -2.97 -12.20 -29.86
C GLU A 10 -3.87 -11.45 -28.87
N GLN A 11 -4.02 -11.96 -27.65
CA GLN A 11 -4.75 -11.29 -26.57
C GLN A 11 -3.88 -10.27 -25.80
N GLY A 12 -2.63 -10.04 -26.22
CA GLY A 12 -1.70 -9.15 -25.54
C GLY A 12 -1.24 -9.68 -24.18
N ILE A 13 -1.19 -11.01 -24.03
CA ILE A 13 -0.72 -11.69 -22.81
C ILE A 13 0.64 -12.33 -23.11
N LYS A 14 1.70 -11.83 -22.46
CA LYS A 14 3.04 -12.42 -22.50
C LYS A 14 3.08 -13.63 -21.56
N LEU A 15 3.65 -14.74 -22.02
CA LEU A 15 3.83 -15.95 -21.22
C LEU A 15 5.26 -16.04 -20.67
N ALA A 16 5.38 -16.34 -19.38
CA ALA A 16 6.63 -16.75 -18.73
C ALA A 16 6.42 -18.13 -18.10
N ILE A 17 6.96 -19.16 -18.76
CA ILE A 17 6.75 -20.57 -18.39
C ILE A 17 8.04 -21.14 -17.81
N GLU A 18 7.98 -21.67 -16.59
CA GLU A 18 9.15 -22.18 -15.86
C GLU A 18 8.83 -23.48 -15.13
N SER A 19 9.72 -24.49 -15.28
CA SER A 19 9.63 -25.72 -14.51
C SER A 19 10.21 -25.52 -13.10
N LYS A 20 9.47 -25.94 -12.07
CA LYS A 20 9.87 -25.80 -10.66
C LYS A 20 9.57 -27.05 -9.85
N ARG A 21 10.16 -27.15 -8.65
CA ARG A 21 9.80 -28.17 -7.65
C ARG A 21 8.45 -27.84 -7.00
N VAL A 22 7.37 -27.96 -7.75
CA VAL A 22 5.99 -27.72 -7.29
C VAL A 22 5.15 -28.98 -7.52
N LYS A 23 4.08 -29.15 -6.75
CA LYS A 23 3.16 -30.31 -6.89
C LYS A 23 2.13 -30.12 -8.00
N HIS A 24 1.73 -28.86 -8.26
CA HIS A 24 0.68 -28.50 -9.21
C HIS A 24 1.13 -27.36 -10.11
N ILE A 25 0.44 -27.17 -11.26
CA ILE A 25 0.64 -26.00 -12.08
C ILE A 25 0.08 -24.78 -11.35
N ASN A 26 0.87 -23.72 -11.29
CA ASN A 26 0.44 -22.43 -10.73
C ASN A 26 0.41 -21.39 -11.84
N PHE A 27 -0.70 -20.64 -11.89
CA PHE A 27 -0.91 -19.53 -12.82
C PHE A 27 -1.01 -18.22 -12.04
N ARG A 28 -0.23 -17.23 -12.46
CA ARG A 28 -0.26 -15.88 -11.87
C ARG A 28 -0.23 -14.84 -12.97
N ILE A 29 -1.28 -14.04 -13.10
CA ILE A 29 -1.36 -12.95 -14.08
C ILE A 29 -1.15 -11.61 -13.38
N LYS A 30 -0.37 -10.73 -14.03
CA LYS A 30 -0.17 -9.34 -13.60
C LYS A 30 -0.18 -8.41 -14.82
N SER A 31 -0.62 -7.16 -14.63
CA SER A 31 -0.48 -6.13 -15.65
C SER A 31 0.99 -5.76 -15.84
N ILE A 32 1.39 -5.54 -17.08
CA ILE A 32 2.71 -5.00 -17.47
C ILE A 32 2.51 -3.85 -18.45
N ASP A 33 3.54 -3.02 -18.59
CA ASP A 33 3.55 -1.88 -19.51
C ASP A 33 4.68 -2.08 -20.53
N GLU A 34 4.52 -3.13 -21.36
CA GLU A 34 5.55 -3.60 -22.32
C GLU A 34 4.87 -3.92 -23.64
N ALA A 35 4.76 -2.92 -24.53
CA ALA A 35 4.10 -3.09 -25.83
C ALA A 35 4.73 -4.23 -26.65
N PRO A 36 3.93 -5.06 -27.35
CA PRO A 36 2.46 -5.01 -27.50
C PRO A 36 1.68 -5.68 -26.36
N PHE A 37 2.36 -6.18 -25.34
CA PHE A 37 1.76 -6.92 -24.24
C PHE A 37 1.27 -5.98 -23.13
N THR A 38 0.13 -6.32 -22.56
CA THR A 38 -0.47 -5.57 -21.43
C THR A 38 -0.57 -6.39 -20.16
N SER A 39 -0.31 -7.70 -20.26
CA SER A 39 -0.30 -8.61 -19.13
C SER A 39 0.79 -9.66 -19.27
N LEU A 40 1.34 -10.10 -18.15
CA LEU A 40 2.27 -11.22 -18.03
C LEU A 40 1.60 -12.34 -17.26
N LEU A 41 1.45 -13.50 -17.89
CA LEU A 41 1.05 -14.74 -17.25
C LEU A 41 2.28 -15.58 -16.92
N SER A 42 2.62 -15.61 -15.64
CA SER A 42 3.67 -16.49 -15.09
C SER A 42 3.08 -17.85 -14.79
N VAL A 43 3.66 -18.89 -15.37
CA VAL A 43 3.25 -20.28 -15.21
C VAL A 43 4.42 -21.08 -14.64
N SER A 44 4.23 -21.65 -13.44
CA SER A 44 5.19 -22.60 -12.90
C SER A 44 4.56 -23.99 -12.84
N TYR A 45 5.30 -24.99 -13.32
CA TYR A 45 4.80 -26.36 -13.43
C TYR A 45 5.81 -27.40 -12.92
N PRO A 46 5.35 -28.62 -12.54
CA PRO A 46 6.21 -29.69 -12.03
C PRO A 46 7.27 -30.13 -13.03
N MET A 47 8.52 -30.31 -12.60
CA MET A 47 9.67 -30.68 -13.46
C MET A 47 9.46 -31.96 -14.30
N ARG A 48 8.61 -32.88 -13.85
CA ARG A 48 8.34 -34.16 -14.54
C ARG A 48 7.02 -34.15 -15.30
N MET A 49 6.40 -33.01 -15.49
CA MET A 49 5.11 -32.91 -16.19
C MET A 49 5.31 -33.06 -17.69
N PRO A 50 4.56 -33.96 -18.38
CA PRO A 50 4.57 -34.05 -19.83
C PRO A 50 4.10 -32.75 -20.50
N GLN A 51 4.78 -32.37 -21.57
CA GLN A 51 4.52 -31.11 -22.27
C GLN A 51 3.08 -30.97 -22.81
N HIS A 52 2.47 -32.08 -23.26
CA HIS A 52 1.09 -32.05 -23.73
C HIS A 52 0.09 -31.69 -22.64
N LEU A 53 0.30 -32.13 -21.38
CA LEU A 53 -0.56 -31.77 -20.24
C LEU A 53 -0.40 -30.30 -19.84
N LEU A 54 0.81 -29.75 -19.97
CA LEU A 54 1.03 -28.32 -19.77
C LEU A 54 0.27 -27.50 -20.84
N MET A 55 0.34 -27.92 -22.13
CA MET A 55 -0.36 -27.22 -23.22
C MET A 55 -1.89 -27.30 -23.03
N GLN A 56 -2.41 -28.45 -22.69
CA GLN A 56 -3.84 -28.62 -22.40
C GLN A 56 -4.29 -27.72 -21.22
N SER A 57 -3.46 -27.62 -20.18
CA SER A 57 -3.74 -26.74 -19.03
C SER A 57 -3.73 -25.27 -19.42
N LEU A 58 -2.82 -24.84 -20.29
CA LEU A 58 -2.77 -23.48 -20.82
C LEU A 58 -4.01 -23.19 -21.68
N GLU A 59 -4.42 -24.10 -22.53
CA GLU A 59 -5.60 -23.96 -23.39
C GLU A 59 -6.87 -23.75 -22.56
N HIS A 60 -7.10 -24.60 -21.56
CA HIS A 60 -8.21 -24.46 -20.62
C HIS A 60 -8.21 -23.16 -19.80
N ARG A 61 -7.01 -22.57 -19.59
CA ARG A 61 -6.85 -21.33 -18.80
C ARG A 61 -6.91 -20.05 -19.61
N LEU A 62 -6.96 -20.11 -20.94
CA LEU A 62 -6.96 -18.91 -21.80
C LEU A 62 -8.15 -17.99 -21.48
N ALA A 63 -9.36 -18.52 -21.43
CA ALA A 63 -10.58 -17.74 -21.13
C ALA A 63 -10.47 -17.06 -19.73
N TRP A 64 -9.99 -17.79 -18.72
CA TRP A 64 -9.74 -17.24 -17.39
C TRP A 64 -8.70 -16.13 -17.40
N ALA A 65 -7.61 -16.29 -18.17
CA ALA A 65 -6.56 -15.27 -18.26
C ALA A 65 -7.08 -13.98 -18.90
N ILE A 66 -7.91 -14.11 -19.97
CA ILE A 66 -8.56 -12.97 -20.62
C ILE A 66 -9.51 -12.26 -19.64
N ASP A 67 -10.36 -12.99 -18.91
CA ASP A 67 -11.27 -12.42 -17.92
C ASP A 67 -10.49 -11.66 -16.81
N CYS A 68 -9.42 -12.27 -16.30
CA CYS A 68 -8.55 -11.62 -15.32
C CYS A 68 -7.89 -10.33 -15.88
N GLN A 69 -7.42 -10.36 -17.13
CA GLN A 69 -6.85 -9.19 -17.81
C GLN A 69 -7.90 -8.08 -17.94
N GLN A 70 -9.12 -8.41 -18.39
CA GLN A 70 -10.20 -7.46 -18.56
C GLN A 70 -10.63 -6.84 -17.22
N LYS A 71 -10.73 -7.64 -16.16
CA LYS A 71 -10.99 -7.17 -14.79
C LYS A 71 -9.91 -6.23 -14.29
N GLN A 72 -8.63 -6.57 -14.54
CA GLN A 72 -7.51 -5.69 -14.17
C GLN A 72 -7.53 -4.38 -14.95
N ARG A 73 -7.88 -4.40 -16.26
CA ARG A 73 -8.03 -3.20 -17.09
C ARG A 73 -9.17 -2.31 -16.59
N LYS A 74 -10.36 -2.89 -16.35
CA LYS A 74 -11.50 -2.15 -15.76
C LYS A 74 -11.15 -1.53 -14.41
N LEU A 75 -10.47 -2.27 -13.54
CA LEU A 75 -10.00 -1.77 -12.25
C LEU A 75 -8.94 -0.65 -12.40
N LYS A 76 -8.07 -0.71 -13.42
CA LYS A 76 -7.13 0.38 -13.73
C LYS A 76 -7.85 1.63 -14.24
N GLN A 77 -8.88 1.48 -15.06
CA GLN A 77 -9.68 2.59 -15.60
C GLN A 77 -10.60 3.22 -14.57
N LEU A 78 -11.15 2.42 -13.65
CA LEU A 78 -12.02 2.86 -12.55
C LEU A 78 -11.24 3.41 -11.36
N LYS A 79 -9.93 3.15 -11.27
CA LYS A 79 -9.11 3.79 -10.24
C LYS A 79 -8.94 5.25 -10.65
N PRO A 80 -9.47 6.20 -9.86
CA PRO A 80 -9.05 7.58 -10.00
C PRO A 80 -7.51 7.61 -9.99
N LYS A 81 -6.89 8.49 -10.79
CA LYS A 81 -5.44 8.70 -10.71
C LYS A 81 -5.12 8.89 -9.24
N LYS A 82 -4.38 7.93 -8.65
CA LYS A 82 -3.98 8.07 -7.25
C LYS A 82 -3.39 9.46 -7.10
N PRO A 83 -3.86 10.26 -6.15
CA PRO A 83 -3.18 11.50 -5.83
C PRO A 83 -1.70 11.19 -5.69
N ALA A 84 -0.84 12.11 -6.10
CA ALA A 84 0.61 11.94 -6.02
C ALA A 84 1.07 12.01 -4.55
N TYR A 85 0.71 10.99 -3.76
CA TYR A 85 1.20 10.86 -2.39
C TYR A 85 2.68 10.52 -2.40
N ILE A 86 3.40 11.13 -1.47
CA ILE A 86 4.79 10.81 -1.19
C ILE A 86 4.82 9.47 -0.45
N ASN A 87 5.47 8.46 -1.03
CA ASN A 87 5.55 7.13 -0.45
C ASN A 87 7.00 6.67 -0.18
N ASP A 88 7.98 7.41 -0.67
CA ASP A 88 9.41 7.15 -0.46
C ASP A 88 10.15 8.47 -0.21
N VAL A 89 11.23 8.41 0.54
CA VAL A 89 12.17 9.54 0.73
C VAL A 89 12.71 10.07 -0.60
N LYS A 90 12.82 9.23 -1.61
CA LYS A 90 13.24 9.62 -2.97
C LYS A 90 12.31 10.63 -3.62
N ASP A 91 11.03 10.56 -3.31
CA ASP A 91 10.01 11.47 -3.87
C ASP A 91 10.23 12.91 -3.35
N LEU A 92 10.89 13.05 -2.19
CA LEU A 92 11.19 14.34 -1.58
C LEU A 92 12.25 15.14 -2.33
N ALA A 93 13.14 14.47 -3.08
CA ALA A 93 14.27 15.12 -3.76
C ALA A 93 13.84 16.09 -4.87
N ASN A 94 12.64 15.91 -5.43
CA ASN A 94 12.11 16.71 -6.52
C ASN A 94 11.12 17.80 -6.07
N LEU A 95 10.92 17.96 -4.76
CA LEU A 95 10.01 18.95 -4.22
C LEU A 95 10.61 20.34 -4.29
N THR A 96 9.75 21.31 -4.62
CA THR A 96 10.03 22.75 -4.59
C THR A 96 9.06 23.44 -3.63
N LEU A 97 9.29 24.68 -3.31
CA LEU A 97 8.39 25.48 -2.47
C LEU A 97 6.98 25.60 -3.07
N GLU A 98 6.87 25.55 -4.39
CA GLU A 98 5.60 25.66 -5.13
C GLU A 98 4.93 24.29 -5.36
N SER A 99 5.51 23.20 -4.83
CA SER A 99 4.93 21.87 -4.96
C SER A 99 3.63 21.76 -4.18
N ASN A 100 2.60 21.19 -4.82
CA ASN A 100 1.39 20.77 -4.13
C ASN A 100 1.62 19.43 -3.45
N ILE A 101 1.35 19.37 -2.16
CA ILE A 101 1.47 18.18 -1.33
C ILE A 101 0.17 17.94 -0.57
N TYR A 102 0.03 16.77 0.04
CA TYR A 102 -1.07 16.48 0.95
C TYR A 102 -0.62 16.62 2.40
N PHE A 103 -1.49 17.23 3.23
CA PHE A 103 -1.35 17.29 4.68
C PHE A 103 -2.73 17.23 5.33
N GLU A 104 -2.92 16.31 6.29
CA GLU A 104 -4.21 16.05 6.96
C GLU A 104 -5.39 15.86 5.99
N GLY A 105 -5.15 15.18 4.86
CA GLY A 105 -6.16 14.92 3.84
C GLY A 105 -6.42 16.08 2.87
N GLN A 106 -5.78 17.21 3.04
CA GLN A 106 -5.96 18.40 2.20
C GLN A 106 -4.74 18.62 1.31
N GLN A 107 -4.99 19.06 0.08
CA GLN A 107 -3.92 19.50 -0.81
C GLN A 107 -3.52 20.93 -0.45
N VAL A 108 -2.23 21.15 -0.19
CA VAL A 108 -1.67 22.44 0.22
C VAL A 108 -0.40 22.73 -0.57
N VAL A 109 -0.09 24.01 -0.77
CA VAL A 109 1.21 24.42 -1.30
C VAL A 109 2.25 24.27 -0.19
N LEU A 110 3.39 23.63 -0.51
CA LEU A 110 4.42 23.33 0.47
C LEU A 110 4.95 24.58 1.18
N LYS A 111 5.16 25.68 0.45
CA LYS A 111 5.55 26.98 1.03
C LYS A 111 4.59 27.44 2.13
N ASP A 112 3.28 27.33 1.90
CA ASP A 112 2.26 27.76 2.86
C ASP A 112 2.27 26.88 4.11
N LEU A 113 2.46 25.55 3.93
CA LEU A 113 2.64 24.64 5.06
C LEU A 113 3.87 25.00 5.90
N LEU A 114 5.01 25.30 5.26
CA LEU A 114 6.24 25.69 5.95
C LEU A 114 6.03 26.97 6.77
N LEU A 115 5.39 28.00 6.19
CA LEU A 115 5.07 29.23 6.89
C LEU A 115 4.11 29.00 8.07
N LYS A 116 3.11 28.14 7.91
CA LYS A 116 2.20 27.75 9.00
C LYS A 116 2.95 27.06 10.16
N HIS A 117 4.02 26.37 9.87
CA HIS A 117 4.90 25.75 10.87
C HIS A 117 6.03 26.68 11.35
N HIS A 118 5.82 28.01 11.27
CA HIS A 118 6.71 29.04 11.78
C HIS A 118 8.10 29.12 11.14
N ILE A 119 8.29 28.52 9.95
CA ILE A 119 9.48 28.74 9.15
C ILE A 119 9.45 30.17 8.59
N LYS A 120 10.49 30.98 8.89
CA LYS A 120 10.53 32.38 8.42
C LYS A 120 10.74 32.48 6.91
N PRO A 121 10.09 33.43 6.22
CA PRO A 121 10.27 33.61 4.78
C PRO A 121 11.74 33.78 4.35
N SER A 122 12.58 34.38 5.18
CA SER A 122 14.03 34.56 4.92
C SER A 122 14.84 33.26 4.98
N GLU A 123 14.30 32.20 5.58
CA GLU A 123 14.93 30.90 5.70
C GLU A 123 14.62 29.99 4.49
N LEU A 124 13.48 30.21 3.82
CA LEU A 124 12.97 29.35 2.73
C LEU A 124 14.00 29.08 1.61
N PRO A 125 14.78 30.06 1.11
CA PRO A 125 15.75 29.81 0.04
C PRO A 125 16.92 28.89 0.42
N ARG A 126 17.15 28.68 1.73
CA ARG A 126 18.27 27.89 2.26
C ARG A 126 17.86 26.51 2.76
N LEU A 127 16.56 26.18 2.75
CA LEU A 127 16.06 24.92 3.27
C LEU A 127 16.28 23.76 2.30
N ASP A 128 16.64 22.62 2.84
CA ASP A 128 16.35 21.34 2.21
C ASP A 128 14.85 21.05 2.40
N VAL A 129 14.08 21.42 1.37
CA VAL A 129 12.60 21.38 1.39
C VAL A 129 12.09 19.97 1.71
N GLY A 130 12.71 18.95 1.14
CA GLY A 130 12.31 17.57 1.37
C GLY A 130 12.55 17.09 2.80
N LYS A 131 13.72 17.40 3.37
CA LYS A 131 14.01 17.05 4.77
C LYS A 131 13.11 17.81 5.74
N THR A 132 12.82 19.08 5.43
CA THR A 132 11.95 19.89 6.27
C THR A 132 10.52 19.35 6.28
N LEU A 133 9.98 18.96 5.11
CA LEU A 133 8.67 18.31 5.03
C LEU A 133 8.63 16.99 5.81
N LEU A 134 9.65 16.17 5.66
CA LEU A 134 9.75 14.91 6.42
C LEU A 134 9.78 15.16 7.93
N TYR A 135 10.46 16.21 8.37
CA TYR A 135 10.48 16.62 9.76
C TYR A 135 9.07 17.04 10.23
N ILE A 136 8.33 17.83 9.45
CA ILE A 136 6.95 18.25 9.76
C ILE A 136 6.04 17.02 9.87
N TYR A 137 6.10 16.08 8.94
CA TYR A 137 5.29 14.86 8.99
C TYR A 137 5.61 14.00 10.22
N LYS A 138 6.90 13.86 10.55
CA LYS A 138 7.33 13.13 11.73
C LYS A 138 6.90 13.83 13.01
N PHE A 139 7.01 15.15 13.07
CA PHE A 139 6.55 15.95 14.21
C PHE A 139 5.05 15.82 14.41
N TRP A 140 4.26 16.01 13.33
CA TRP A 140 2.81 15.84 13.37
C TRP A 140 2.42 14.46 13.92
N LEU A 141 2.99 13.40 13.37
CA LEU A 141 2.69 12.03 13.81
C LEU A 141 3.11 11.78 15.26
N THR A 142 4.21 12.39 15.71
CA THR A 142 4.62 12.31 17.13
C THR A 142 3.57 12.93 18.05
N GLN A 143 3.10 14.13 17.71
CA GLN A 143 2.04 14.81 18.48
C GLN A 143 0.72 14.01 18.42
N PHE A 144 0.37 13.49 17.24
CA PHE A 144 -0.79 12.63 17.07
C PHE A 144 -0.73 11.41 18.02
N ILE A 145 0.38 10.68 18.03
CA ILE A 145 0.57 9.51 18.89
C ILE A 145 0.42 9.91 20.36
N GLN A 146 1.08 10.97 20.80
CA GLN A 146 1.00 11.46 22.19
C GLN A 146 -0.43 11.73 22.61
N ASN A 147 -1.22 12.33 21.75
CA ASN A 147 -2.60 12.73 22.06
C ASN A 147 -3.60 11.58 21.95
N ARG A 148 -3.33 10.54 21.13
CA ARG A 148 -4.32 9.52 20.80
C ARG A 148 -4.04 8.14 21.41
N GLN A 149 -2.77 7.82 21.74
CA GLN A 149 -2.41 6.47 22.16
C GLN A 149 -3.13 6.00 23.43
N ALA A 150 -3.28 6.85 24.44
CA ALA A 150 -3.94 6.47 25.68
C ALA A 150 -5.40 6.07 25.45
N PHE A 151 -6.13 6.88 24.70
CA PHE A 151 -7.52 6.63 24.34
C PHE A 151 -7.69 5.29 23.59
N TRP A 152 -6.87 5.05 22.55
CA TRP A 152 -7.03 3.84 21.76
C TRP A 152 -6.53 2.58 22.48
N GLN A 153 -5.51 2.68 23.32
CA GLN A 153 -5.04 1.57 24.16
C GLN A 153 -6.12 1.13 25.16
N ASP A 154 -6.82 2.10 25.77
CA ASP A 154 -7.95 1.84 26.64
C ASP A 154 -9.09 1.14 25.90
N LYS A 155 -9.52 1.67 24.74
CA LYS A 155 -10.59 1.11 23.90
C LYS A 155 -10.28 -0.31 23.41
N VAL A 156 -9.04 -0.58 23.03
CA VAL A 156 -8.59 -1.91 22.60
C VAL A 156 -8.44 -2.86 23.79
N GLY A 157 -8.12 -2.34 24.97
CA GLY A 157 -7.83 -3.11 26.18
C GLY A 157 -6.43 -3.73 26.17
N LYS A 158 -5.49 -3.15 25.41
CA LYS A 158 -4.08 -3.55 25.33
C LYS A 158 -3.18 -2.33 25.18
N SER A 159 -2.01 -2.38 25.84
CA SER A 159 -1.02 -1.32 25.77
C SER A 159 0.26 -1.80 25.10
N ALA A 160 0.82 -0.95 24.25
CA ALA A 160 2.15 -1.12 23.68
C ALA A 160 3.21 -0.52 24.61
N ASN A 161 4.39 -1.11 24.64
CA ASN A 161 5.53 -0.56 25.39
C ASN A 161 6.06 0.73 24.74
N SER A 162 5.94 0.83 23.42
CA SER A 162 6.26 2.05 22.68
C SER A 162 5.50 2.13 21.35
N ILE A 163 5.15 3.35 20.95
CA ILE A 163 4.56 3.67 19.66
C ILE A 163 5.37 4.81 19.06
N THR A 164 5.98 4.60 17.90
CA THR A 164 6.95 5.55 17.32
C THR A 164 6.70 5.82 15.83
N PRO A 165 6.92 7.06 15.37
CA PRO A 165 6.96 7.37 13.94
C PRO A 165 8.13 6.66 13.25
N TYR A 166 7.88 6.15 12.05
CA TYR A 166 8.93 5.52 11.24
C TYR A 166 8.71 5.78 9.75
N THR A 167 9.78 5.89 8.97
CA THR A 167 9.70 6.03 7.51
C THR A 167 9.55 4.66 6.87
N MET A 168 8.37 4.32 6.37
CA MET A 168 8.05 3.03 5.76
C MET A 168 7.74 3.18 4.28
N LYS A 169 8.14 2.19 3.44
CA LYS A 169 7.90 2.21 2.00
C LYS A 169 6.60 1.50 1.58
N THR A 170 6.23 0.43 2.29
CA THR A 170 5.20 -0.51 1.82
C THR A 170 4.09 -0.77 2.83
N ARG A 171 4.18 -0.19 4.03
CA ARG A 171 3.24 -0.42 5.12
C ARG A 171 2.88 0.89 5.80
N TRP A 172 1.69 0.97 6.35
CA TRP A 172 1.24 2.10 7.16
C TRP A 172 1.61 1.96 8.63
N GLY A 173 1.78 0.71 9.10
CA GLY A 173 2.19 0.39 10.44
C GLY A 173 2.88 -0.96 10.54
N SER A 174 3.40 -1.27 11.72
CA SER A 174 3.90 -2.58 12.09
C SER A 174 3.86 -2.77 13.60
N CYS A 175 3.48 -3.98 14.04
CA CYS A 175 3.46 -4.37 15.44
C CYS A 175 4.43 -5.54 15.67
N SER A 176 5.30 -5.42 16.66
CA SER A 176 6.03 -6.55 17.24
C SER A 176 5.25 -7.04 18.46
N THR A 177 4.58 -8.16 18.33
CA THR A 177 3.76 -8.74 19.41
C THR A 177 4.60 -9.19 20.60
N GLN A 178 5.81 -9.67 20.35
CA GLN A 178 6.75 -10.10 21.40
C GLN A 178 7.30 -8.89 22.19
N ALA A 179 7.81 -7.87 21.49
CA ALA A 179 8.35 -6.67 22.12
C ALA A 179 7.24 -5.68 22.54
N LYS A 180 5.99 -5.89 22.11
CA LYS A 180 4.86 -4.97 22.25
C LYS A 180 5.20 -3.56 21.77
N THR A 181 5.91 -3.45 20.63
CA THR A 181 6.27 -2.16 20.05
C THR A 181 5.55 -1.94 18.74
N ILE A 182 5.08 -0.73 18.51
CA ILE A 182 4.36 -0.33 17.31
C ILE A 182 5.14 0.77 16.61
N ARG A 183 5.19 0.70 15.28
CA ARG A 183 5.71 1.76 14.42
C ARG A 183 4.60 2.21 13.48
N LEU A 184 4.43 3.52 13.32
CA LEU A 184 3.50 4.11 12.37
C LEU A 184 4.26 4.86 11.29
N SER A 185 3.76 4.79 10.06
CA SER A 185 4.39 5.45 8.92
C SER A 185 4.22 6.97 8.98
N VAL A 186 5.30 7.72 8.82
CA VAL A 186 5.25 9.20 8.75
C VAL A 186 4.39 9.71 7.60
N TRP A 187 4.20 8.90 6.57
CA TRP A 187 3.37 9.23 5.41
C TRP A 187 1.86 9.31 5.73
N LEU A 188 1.45 8.87 6.93
CA LEU A 188 0.07 9.03 7.42
C LEU A 188 -0.31 10.51 7.59
N ALA A 189 0.66 11.39 7.77
CA ALA A 189 0.40 12.84 7.86
C ALA A 189 -0.24 13.44 6.60
N GLN A 190 -0.19 12.73 5.47
CA GLN A 190 -0.84 13.15 4.22
C GLN A 190 -2.35 12.89 4.19
N PHE A 191 -2.84 12.01 5.04
CA PHE A 191 -4.22 11.54 5.09
C PHE A 191 -5.00 12.21 6.23
N PRO A 192 -6.33 12.16 6.23
CA PRO A 192 -7.11 12.56 7.38
C PRO A 192 -6.64 11.85 8.65
N PRO A 193 -6.67 12.55 9.81
CA PRO A 193 -6.22 11.98 11.09
C PRO A 193 -6.87 10.63 11.44
N ASP A 194 -8.12 10.41 11.03
CA ASP A 194 -8.84 9.14 11.22
C ASP A 194 -8.14 7.95 10.57
N CYS A 195 -7.41 8.16 9.47
CA CYS A 195 -6.57 7.14 8.85
C CYS A 195 -5.42 6.71 9.77
N ALA A 196 -4.81 7.66 10.50
CA ALA A 196 -3.77 7.36 11.49
C ALA A 196 -4.37 6.68 12.72
N ASP A 197 -5.56 7.09 13.17
CA ASP A 197 -6.33 6.39 14.22
C ASP A 197 -6.61 4.93 13.82
N TYR A 198 -7.08 4.70 12.58
CA TYR A 198 -7.31 3.35 12.07
C TYR A 198 -6.05 2.49 12.09
N VAL A 199 -4.91 3.01 11.61
CA VAL A 199 -3.66 2.23 11.63
C VAL A 199 -3.20 1.96 13.06
N LEU A 200 -3.32 2.93 13.97
CA LEU A 200 -3.00 2.74 15.38
C LEU A 200 -3.87 1.65 16.02
N VAL A 201 -5.19 1.66 15.81
CA VAL A 201 -6.12 0.62 16.27
C VAL A 201 -5.75 -0.74 15.67
N HIS A 202 -5.45 -0.80 14.37
CA HIS A 202 -5.04 -2.01 13.66
C HIS A 202 -3.80 -2.64 14.30
N GLU A 203 -2.76 -1.84 14.54
CA GLU A 203 -1.51 -2.34 15.15
C GLU A 203 -1.70 -2.72 16.64
N LEU A 204 -2.54 -2.02 17.39
CA LEU A 204 -2.89 -2.40 18.75
C LEU A 204 -3.67 -3.72 18.80
N CYS A 205 -4.58 -3.96 17.85
CA CYS A 205 -5.32 -5.23 17.75
C CYS A 205 -4.39 -6.42 17.50
N HIS A 206 -3.22 -6.23 16.86
CA HIS A 206 -2.22 -7.27 16.71
C HIS A 206 -1.61 -7.75 18.03
N LEU A 207 -1.68 -6.95 19.10
CA LEU A 207 -1.29 -7.39 20.43
C LEU A 207 -2.26 -8.43 21.04
N ILE A 208 -3.45 -8.60 20.45
CA ILE A 208 -4.48 -9.57 20.84
C ILE A 208 -4.50 -10.74 19.87
N GLU A 209 -4.55 -10.45 18.57
CA GLU A 209 -4.65 -11.42 17.48
C GLU A 209 -3.56 -11.11 16.43
N PRO A 210 -2.47 -11.90 16.36
CA PRO A 210 -1.34 -11.61 15.48
C PRO A 210 -1.66 -11.70 13.99
N ASN A 211 -2.68 -12.49 13.61
CA ASN A 211 -3.04 -12.74 12.22
C ASN A 211 -4.32 -12.01 11.84
N HIS A 212 -4.47 -11.61 10.58
CA HIS A 212 -5.69 -10.98 10.05
C HIS A 212 -6.85 -11.98 9.88
N SER A 213 -7.13 -12.76 10.93
CA SER A 213 -8.23 -13.72 11.01
C SER A 213 -9.59 -13.01 11.13
N ALA A 214 -10.68 -13.77 11.08
CA ALA A 214 -12.02 -13.24 11.37
C ALA A 214 -12.10 -12.62 12.78
N ARG A 215 -11.36 -13.19 13.76
CA ARG A 215 -11.27 -12.66 15.13
C ARG A 215 -10.58 -11.30 15.18
N PHE A 216 -9.50 -11.13 14.40
CA PHE A 216 -8.81 -9.84 14.26
C PHE A 216 -9.77 -8.76 13.75
N TRP A 217 -10.44 -9.02 12.64
CA TRP A 217 -11.35 -8.05 12.05
C TRP A 217 -12.58 -7.75 12.92
N ALA A 218 -13.07 -8.75 13.66
CA ALA A 218 -14.12 -8.53 14.66
C ALA A 218 -13.64 -7.61 15.80
N GLN A 219 -12.39 -7.75 16.24
CA GLN A 219 -11.78 -6.88 17.24
C GLN A 219 -11.63 -5.45 16.73
N VAL A 220 -11.12 -5.26 15.50
CA VAL A 220 -11.03 -3.93 14.89
C VAL A 220 -12.42 -3.29 14.75
N ALA A 221 -13.40 -4.03 14.26
CA ALA A 221 -14.77 -3.53 14.09
C ALA A 221 -15.45 -3.18 15.42
N ARG A 222 -15.16 -3.89 16.51
CA ARG A 222 -15.66 -3.59 17.86
C ARG A 222 -15.15 -2.23 18.36
N VAL A 223 -13.88 -1.92 18.08
CA VAL A 223 -13.21 -0.71 18.56
C VAL A 223 -13.49 0.48 17.65
N MET A 224 -13.50 0.25 16.34
CA MET A 224 -13.70 1.26 15.31
C MET A 224 -14.69 0.71 14.24
N PRO A 225 -16.00 0.89 14.41
CA PRO A 225 -17.02 0.31 13.52
C PRO A 225 -16.90 0.76 12.06
N ASP A 226 -16.43 1.96 11.82
CA ASP A 226 -16.23 2.60 10.52
C ASP A 226 -14.85 2.32 9.89
N TYR A 227 -14.05 1.43 10.45
CA TYR A 227 -12.68 1.13 10.02
C TYR A 227 -12.54 0.83 8.51
N LYS A 228 -13.60 0.31 7.88
CA LYS A 228 -13.58 -0.03 6.44
C LYS A 228 -13.41 1.20 5.56
N THR A 229 -13.97 2.33 5.96
CA THR A 229 -13.80 3.63 5.26
C THR A 229 -12.34 4.01 5.22
N TRP A 230 -11.68 4.04 6.37
CA TRP A 230 -10.27 4.44 6.49
C TRP A 230 -9.31 3.43 5.87
N HIS A 231 -9.65 2.13 5.98
CA HIS A 231 -8.93 1.07 5.29
C HIS A 231 -8.96 1.26 3.77
N GLN A 232 -10.12 1.55 3.19
CA GLN A 232 -10.28 1.78 1.76
C GLN A 232 -9.54 3.05 1.31
N GLN A 233 -9.64 4.11 2.08
CA GLN A 233 -8.94 5.36 1.80
C GLN A 233 -7.42 5.18 1.71
N LEU A 234 -6.82 4.48 2.68
CA LEU A 234 -5.38 4.15 2.65
C LEU A 234 -5.01 3.19 1.51
N LYS A 235 -5.92 2.28 1.15
CA LYS A 235 -5.69 1.30 0.08
C LYS A 235 -5.77 1.92 -1.31
N PHE A 236 -6.70 2.83 -1.53
CA PHE A 236 -6.99 3.39 -2.86
C PHE A 236 -6.51 4.84 -3.00
N GLY A 237 -6.21 5.54 -1.92
CA GLY A 237 -5.83 6.95 -1.93
C GLY A 237 -6.99 7.85 -2.35
N GLU A 238 -8.23 7.48 -2.02
CA GLU A 238 -9.42 8.30 -2.25
C GLU A 238 -9.58 9.25 -1.05
N LEU A 239 -9.52 10.56 -1.32
CA LEU A 239 -9.85 11.63 -0.37
C LEU A 239 -11.21 12.18 -0.70
#